data_f5c65b5b1509aee42a4feb7292dbdb64
#
_entry.id   f5c65b5b1509aee42a4feb7292dbdb64
#
_cell.length_a   1.000
_cell.length_b   1.000
_cell.length_c   1.000
_cell.angle_alpha   90.00
_cell.angle_beta   90.00
_cell.angle_gamma   90.00
#
_symmetry.space_group_name_H-M   'P 1'
#
loop_
_entity.id
_entity.type
_entity.pdbx_description
1 polymer ?
#
loop_
_entity_poly.entity_id
_entity_poly.type
_entity_poly.pdbx_seq_one_letter_code
_entity_poly.pdbx_strand_id
1 'polypeptide(L)'
;MSRFSFLSVPMLVVAAAVLPGISIAGWEVDPTHTHIGFQVSHLKLTKTPGIFKRFESTLVFDEQAIEKSSVKFVIDATSIDTAHEGRDKDLQGPDWFSAAAHPTITFASSKVRPAGGNKYWIDGDLTLRGKAIPVTFSAVLTNRTDHPWHKIPAVGIAATTTIKRSAFGMTQHLGAISDDVTLSVALERRSLEARVLATPVLPSPP
;
A
#
# COMPACT_ATOMS: atom_id res chain seq x y z
N MET A 1 37.01 29.06 59.68
CA MET A 1 37.10 27.66 59.23
C MET A 1 35.68 27.22 58.86
N SER A 2 35.36 27.33 57.57
CA SER A 2 34.00 27.02 57.05
C SER A 2 34.04 25.64 56.38
N ARG A 3 33.25 24.71 56.88
CA ARG A 3 33.12 23.34 56.32
C ARG A 3 32.02 23.35 55.27
N PHE A 4 32.40 23.15 54.00
CA PHE A 4 31.43 22.87 52.94
C PHE A 4 31.07 21.38 52.96
N SER A 5 29.80 21.06 53.24
CA SER A 5 29.22 19.74 53.08
C SER A 5 28.75 19.58 51.65
N PHE A 6 29.35 18.64 50.91
CA PHE A 6 28.84 18.20 49.61
C PHE A 6 27.68 17.23 49.82
N LEU A 7 26.48 17.64 49.44
CA LEU A 7 25.34 16.75 49.33
C LEU A 7 25.46 15.96 47.99
N SER A 8 25.71 14.66 48.13
CA SER A 8 25.63 13.73 47.00
C SER A 8 24.14 13.49 46.63
N VAL A 9 23.76 13.91 45.44
CA VAL A 9 22.47 13.58 44.85
C VAL A 9 22.57 12.19 44.20
N PRO A 10 21.77 11.20 44.57
CA PRO A 10 21.80 9.91 43.89
C PRO A 10 21.19 10.06 42.50
N MET A 11 21.97 9.69 41.49
CA MET A 11 21.56 9.59 40.08
C MET A 11 20.62 8.40 39.93
N LEU A 12 19.34 8.66 39.78
CA LEU A 12 18.31 7.64 39.50
C LEU A 12 18.50 7.13 38.07
N VAL A 13 19.11 5.96 37.89
CA VAL A 13 19.16 5.26 36.61
C VAL A 13 17.80 4.67 36.35
N VAL A 14 17.02 5.33 35.52
CA VAL A 14 15.79 4.76 34.97
C VAL A 14 16.18 3.73 33.90
N ALA A 15 16.16 2.46 34.29
CA ALA A 15 16.25 1.37 33.35
C ALA A 15 14.98 1.39 32.47
N ALA A 16 15.13 1.80 31.22
CA ALA A 16 14.07 1.66 30.23
C ALA A 16 13.81 0.16 30.04
N ALA A 17 12.71 -0.34 30.58
CA ALA A 17 12.21 -1.68 30.27
C ALA A 17 11.88 -1.72 28.78
N VAL A 18 12.67 -2.42 27.99
CA VAL A 18 12.34 -2.81 26.63
C VAL A 18 11.15 -3.79 26.75
N LEU A 19 9.96 -3.28 26.55
CA LEU A 19 8.78 -4.13 26.41
C LEU A 19 9.06 -5.06 25.22
N PRO A 20 8.84 -6.38 25.35
CA PRO A 20 8.93 -7.28 24.22
C PRO A 20 7.96 -6.75 23.17
N GLY A 21 8.50 -6.36 22.00
CA GLY A 21 7.69 -5.90 20.89
C GLY A 21 6.66 -6.97 20.58
N ILE A 22 5.40 -6.59 20.58
CA ILE A 22 4.32 -7.42 20.04
C ILE A 22 4.69 -7.62 18.58
N SER A 23 5.22 -8.81 18.26
CA SER A 23 5.39 -9.26 16.89
C SER A 23 3.99 -9.44 16.33
N ILE A 24 3.45 -8.39 15.72
CA ILE A 24 2.32 -8.56 14.84
C ILE A 24 2.86 -9.46 13.73
N ALA A 25 2.31 -10.67 13.60
CA ALA A 25 2.66 -11.60 12.53
C ALA A 25 2.66 -10.82 11.21
N GLY A 26 3.85 -10.34 10.82
CA GLY A 26 3.99 -9.37 9.77
C GLY A 26 3.92 -10.07 8.43
N TRP A 27 3.06 -9.59 7.57
CA TRP A 27 3.09 -9.92 6.18
C TRP A 27 3.71 -8.73 5.42
N GLU A 28 4.69 -8.99 4.60
CA GLU A 28 5.33 -8.00 3.74
C GLU A 28 4.78 -8.10 2.33
N VAL A 29 4.43 -6.97 1.72
CA VAL A 29 4.09 -6.90 0.30
C VAL A 29 5.38 -6.99 -0.51
N ASP A 30 5.41 -7.89 -1.50
CA ASP A 30 6.50 -7.97 -2.45
C ASP A 30 6.35 -6.89 -3.52
N PRO A 31 7.18 -5.84 -3.53
CA PRO A 31 7.05 -4.76 -4.50
C PRO A 31 7.39 -5.20 -5.93
N THR A 32 8.15 -6.29 -6.11
CA THR A 32 8.57 -6.77 -7.44
C THR A 32 7.46 -7.55 -8.16
N HIS A 33 6.51 -8.10 -7.40
CA HIS A 33 5.34 -8.82 -7.92
C HIS A 33 4.03 -8.12 -7.58
N THR A 34 4.10 -6.81 -7.26
CA THR A 34 2.92 -5.98 -6.98
C THR A 34 2.76 -4.92 -8.06
N HIS A 35 1.56 -4.81 -8.60
CA HIS A 35 1.21 -3.85 -9.63
C HIS A 35 0.02 -2.99 -9.18
N ILE A 36 0.18 -1.68 -9.25
CA ILE A 36 -0.89 -0.71 -9.08
C ILE A 36 -1.13 -0.05 -10.43
N GLY A 37 -2.27 -0.34 -11.04
CA GLY A 37 -2.56 0.07 -12.40
C GLY A 37 -3.94 0.70 -12.55
N PHE A 38 -4.14 1.26 -13.73
CA PHE A 38 -5.42 1.79 -14.18
C PHE A 38 -5.64 1.53 -15.66
N GLN A 39 -6.89 1.61 -16.09
CA GLN A 39 -7.27 1.59 -17.50
C GLN A 39 -8.32 2.67 -17.78
N VAL A 40 -8.16 3.34 -18.91
CA VAL A 40 -9.10 4.34 -19.41
C VAL A 40 -9.45 4.04 -20.87
N SER A 41 -10.72 4.28 -21.27
CA SER A 41 -11.10 4.14 -22.67
C SER A 41 -10.67 5.38 -23.47
N HIS A 42 -10.02 5.17 -24.59
CA HIS A 42 -9.62 6.22 -25.54
C HIS A 42 -10.50 6.12 -26.80
N LEU A 43 -11.25 7.18 -27.10
CA LEU A 43 -12.18 7.31 -28.24
C LEU A 43 -13.21 6.16 -28.36
N LYS A 44 -13.46 5.42 -27.28
CA LYS A 44 -14.24 4.16 -27.27
C LYS A 44 -13.67 3.06 -28.19
N LEU A 45 -12.46 3.23 -28.70
CA LEU A 45 -11.78 2.30 -29.61
C LEU A 45 -10.94 1.29 -28.85
N THR A 46 -10.17 1.76 -27.86
CA THR A 46 -9.23 0.95 -27.10
C THR A 46 -9.25 1.29 -25.63
N LYS A 47 -8.68 0.41 -24.80
CA LYS A 47 -8.36 0.70 -23.41
C LYS A 47 -6.87 0.95 -23.29
N THR A 48 -6.49 2.12 -22.82
CA THR A 48 -5.11 2.50 -22.56
C THR A 48 -4.78 2.18 -21.10
N PRO A 49 -3.84 1.27 -20.82
CA PRO A 49 -3.38 0.99 -19.47
C PRO A 49 -2.33 1.99 -19.02
N GLY A 50 -2.17 2.10 -17.71
CA GLY A 50 -1.04 2.75 -17.06
C GLY A 50 -0.79 2.10 -15.70
N ILE A 51 0.43 2.26 -15.19
CA ILE A 51 0.85 1.79 -13.87
C ILE A 51 1.54 2.91 -13.11
N PHE A 52 1.65 2.74 -11.79
CA PHE A 52 2.55 3.53 -10.94
C PHE A 52 3.68 2.62 -10.46
N LYS A 53 4.92 3.02 -10.74
CA LYS A 53 6.11 2.20 -10.46
C LYS A 53 6.62 2.33 -9.02
N ARG A 54 6.27 3.42 -8.32
CA ARG A 54 6.73 3.66 -6.94
C ARG A 54 5.55 3.83 -6.00
N PHE A 55 5.52 3.01 -4.98
CA PHE A 55 4.52 3.04 -3.93
C PHE A 55 5.09 2.45 -2.64
N GLU A 56 4.46 2.80 -1.54
CA GLU A 56 4.61 2.15 -0.24
C GLU A 56 3.27 1.54 0.15
N SER A 57 3.31 0.44 0.90
CA SER A 57 2.11 -0.23 1.36
C SER A 57 2.26 -0.71 2.80
N THR A 58 1.16 -0.64 3.54
CA THR A 58 1.02 -1.28 4.84
C THR A 58 -0.20 -2.19 4.77
N LEU A 59 -0.02 -3.45 5.12
CA LEU A 59 -1.08 -4.46 5.06
C LEU A 59 -1.12 -5.24 6.38
N VAL A 60 -2.24 -5.14 7.08
CA VAL A 60 -2.60 -6.04 8.17
C VAL A 60 -3.63 -7.03 7.61
N PHE A 61 -3.38 -8.30 7.77
CA PHE A 61 -4.31 -9.33 7.31
C PHE A 61 -4.55 -10.35 8.42
N ASP A 62 -5.75 -10.36 8.92
CA ASP A 62 -6.20 -11.31 9.93
C ASP A 62 -7.13 -12.32 9.24
N GLU A 63 -6.67 -13.55 9.10
CA GLU A 63 -7.43 -14.61 8.44
C GLU A 63 -8.58 -15.15 9.27
N GLN A 64 -8.46 -15.03 10.60
CA GLN A 64 -9.47 -15.51 11.53
C GLN A 64 -10.56 -14.45 11.79
N ALA A 65 -10.19 -13.18 11.64
CA ALA A 65 -11.08 -12.04 11.82
C ALA A 65 -10.83 -11.01 10.69
N ILE A 66 -11.32 -11.33 9.49
CA ILE A 66 -11.06 -10.54 8.26
C ILE A 66 -11.45 -9.07 8.39
N GLU A 67 -12.42 -8.76 9.22
CA GLU A 67 -12.87 -7.40 9.54
C GLU A 67 -11.81 -6.57 10.29
N LYS A 68 -10.79 -7.21 10.88
CA LYS A 68 -9.62 -6.56 11.48
C LYS A 68 -8.50 -6.29 10.48
N SER A 69 -8.65 -6.81 9.26
CA SER A 69 -7.70 -6.55 8.19
C SER A 69 -7.77 -5.11 7.72
N SER A 70 -6.62 -4.56 7.32
CA SER A 70 -6.53 -3.22 6.77
C SER A 70 -5.43 -3.12 5.71
N VAL A 71 -5.59 -2.18 4.79
CA VAL A 71 -4.60 -1.89 3.77
C VAL A 71 -4.47 -0.39 3.58
N LYS A 72 -3.23 0.07 3.43
CA LYS A 72 -2.90 1.44 3.05
C LYS A 72 -1.88 1.42 1.94
N PHE A 73 -2.10 2.26 0.92
CA PHE A 73 -1.13 2.56 -0.12
C PHE A 73 -0.81 4.06 -0.12
N VAL A 74 0.47 4.36 -0.35
CA VAL A 74 0.97 5.71 -0.65
C VAL A 74 1.73 5.59 -1.97
N ILE A 75 1.20 6.20 -3.02
CA ILE A 75 1.67 6.05 -4.40
C ILE A 75 2.28 7.37 -4.83
N ASP A 76 3.48 7.35 -5.40
CA ASP A 76 4.11 8.50 -6.01
C ASP A 76 3.46 8.79 -7.38
N ALA A 77 2.74 9.90 -7.48
CA ALA A 77 2.06 10.31 -8.71
C ALA A 77 3.02 10.57 -9.88
N THR A 78 4.29 10.91 -9.60
CA THR A 78 5.29 11.12 -10.65
C THR A 78 5.83 9.82 -11.24
N SER A 79 5.52 8.68 -10.63
CA SER A 79 5.96 7.36 -11.09
C SER A 79 5.05 6.73 -12.15
N ILE A 80 4.09 7.50 -12.66
CA ILE A 80 3.18 7.04 -13.70
C ILE A 80 3.94 6.59 -14.95
N ASP A 81 3.53 5.46 -15.50
CA ASP A 81 4.08 4.89 -16.72
C ASP A 81 2.94 4.29 -17.57
N THR A 82 2.76 4.82 -18.76
CA THR A 82 1.79 4.35 -19.75
C THR A 82 2.49 3.82 -21.01
N ALA A 83 3.78 3.53 -20.92
CA ALA A 83 4.66 3.15 -22.03
C ALA A 83 4.75 4.24 -23.12
N HIS A 84 4.59 5.51 -22.77
CA HIS A 84 4.72 6.65 -23.68
C HIS A 84 5.12 7.93 -22.91
N GLU A 85 6.39 8.30 -23.01
CA GLU A 85 7.01 9.37 -22.21
C GLU A 85 6.28 10.72 -22.32
N GLY A 86 5.89 11.15 -23.54
CA GLY A 86 5.14 12.40 -23.71
C GLY A 86 3.81 12.40 -22.99
N ARG A 87 3.08 11.29 -23.05
CA ARG A 87 1.81 11.14 -22.32
C ARG A 87 2.03 11.10 -20.79
N ASP A 88 3.05 10.43 -20.31
CA ASP A 88 3.38 10.36 -18.90
C ASP A 88 3.71 11.75 -18.34
N LYS A 89 4.42 12.57 -19.11
CA LYS A 89 4.69 13.95 -18.77
C LYS A 89 3.41 14.81 -18.73
N ASP A 90 2.53 14.66 -19.72
CA ASP A 90 1.25 15.38 -19.76
C ASP A 90 0.37 14.99 -18.57
N LEU A 91 0.30 13.69 -18.24
CA LEU A 91 -0.47 13.18 -17.12
C LEU A 91 0.00 13.71 -15.76
N GLN A 92 1.27 14.05 -15.59
CA GLN A 92 1.78 14.70 -14.39
C GLN A 92 1.34 16.18 -14.28
N GLY A 93 0.86 16.76 -15.37
CA GLY A 93 0.46 18.17 -15.47
C GLY A 93 -0.78 18.55 -14.64
N PRO A 94 -1.08 19.87 -14.57
CA PRO A 94 -2.14 20.42 -13.69
C PRO A 94 -3.55 19.97 -14.08
N ASP A 95 -3.80 19.68 -15.34
CA ASP A 95 -5.12 19.22 -15.83
C ASP A 95 -5.40 17.74 -15.53
N TRP A 96 -4.36 16.99 -15.16
CA TRP A 96 -4.41 15.57 -14.86
C TRP A 96 -4.09 15.31 -13.39
N PHE A 97 -3.01 14.60 -13.08
CA PHE A 97 -2.67 14.26 -11.69
C PHE A 97 -2.18 15.47 -10.87
N SER A 98 -1.72 16.56 -11.53
CA SER A 98 -1.15 17.73 -10.86
C SER A 98 -0.05 17.34 -9.86
N ALA A 99 0.87 16.48 -10.30
CA ALA A 99 1.83 15.80 -9.45
C ALA A 99 2.77 16.76 -8.70
N ALA A 100 3.02 17.97 -9.24
CA ALA A 100 3.81 18.99 -8.55
C ALA A 100 3.11 19.53 -7.29
N ALA A 101 1.77 19.67 -7.32
CA ALA A 101 0.98 20.15 -6.18
C ALA A 101 0.49 18.98 -5.30
N HIS A 102 0.31 17.82 -5.88
CA HIS A 102 -0.21 16.61 -5.23
C HIS A 102 0.68 15.41 -5.56
N PRO A 103 1.88 15.33 -4.96
CA PRO A 103 2.88 14.31 -5.32
C PRO A 103 2.47 12.90 -4.94
N THR A 104 1.47 12.74 -4.08
CA THR A 104 1.02 11.43 -3.60
C THR A 104 -0.45 11.17 -3.89
N ILE A 105 -0.75 9.92 -4.24
CA ILE A 105 -2.08 9.33 -4.26
C ILE A 105 -2.14 8.36 -3.10
N THR A 106 -3.21 8.37 -2.30
CA THR A 106 -3.32 7.46 -1.17
C THR A 106 -4.63 6.70 -1.18
N PHE A 107 -4.60 5.46 -0.73
CA PHE A 107 -5.78 4.70 -0.35
C PHE A 107 -5.62 4.19 1.07
N ALA A 108 -6.64 4.35 1.90
CA ALA A 108 -6.68 3.80 3.25
C ALA A 108 -8.02 3.09 3.46
N SER A 109 -7.98 1.79 3.73
CA SER A 109 -9.20 1.03 4.00
C SER A 109 -9.79 1.44 5.36
N SER A 110 -11.11 1.56 5.39
CA SER A 110 -11.89 1.75 6.62
C SER A 110 -12.56 0.46 7.07
N LYS A 111 -12.82 -0.48 6.15
CA LYS A 111 -13.49 -1.74 6.43
C LYS A 111 -13.16 -2.80 5.38
N VAL A 112 -12.96 -4.04 5.85
CA VAL A 112 -12.89 -5.23 4.99
C VAL A 112 -14.06 -6.13 5.33
N ARG A 113 -14.80 -6.58 4.32
CA ARG A 113 -16.01 -7.41 4.46
C ARG A 113 -15.92 -8.65 3.57
N PRO A 114 -16.29 -9.84 4.04
CA PRO A 114 -16.39 -11.02 3.20
C PRO A 114 -17.49 -10.82 2.14
N ALA A 115 -17.25 -11.33 0.93
CA ALA A 115 -18.18 -11.33 -0.20
C ALA A 115 -18.52 -12.76 -0.69
N GLY A 116 -18.17 -13.76 0.13
CA GLY A 116 -18.36 -15.19 -0.14
C GLY A 116 -17.14 -15.86 -0.79
N GLY A 117 -16.81 -17.04 -0.31
CA GLY A 117 -15.63 -17.78 -0.73
C GLY A 117 -14.35 -17.00 -0.46
N ASN A 118 -13.52 -16.84 -1.49
CA ASN A 118 -12.25 -16.09 -1.44
C ASN A 118 -12.39 -14.61 -1.87
N LYS A 119 -13.61 -14.06 -1.87
CA LYS A 119 -13.92 -12.68 -2.30
C LYS A 119 -14.17 -11.77 -1.11
N TYR A 120 -13.80 -10.50 -1.27
CA TYR A 120 -13.90 -9.48 -0.24
C TYR A 120 -14.30 -8.13 -0.84
N TRP A 121 -15.00 -7.31 -0.06
CA TRP A 121 -15.19 -5.89 -0.31
C TRP A 121 -14.25 -5.12 0.60
N ILE A 122 -13.48 -4.19 0.03
CA ILE A 122 -12.58 -3.31 0.77
C ILE A 122 -13.08 -1.89 0.60
N ASP A 123 -13.73 -1.37 1.62
CA ASP A 123 -14.20 0.02 1.66
C ASP A 123 -13.06 0.89 2.20
N GLY A 124 -12.92 2.10 1.67
CA GLY A 124 -11.88 3.02 2.09
C GLY A 124 -11.93 4.34 1.35
N ASP A 125 -11.04 5.25 1.72
CA ASP A 125 -10.92 6.57 1.10
C ASP A 125 -9.75 6.58 0.11
N LEU A 126 -10.04 6.92 -1.13
CA LEU A 126 -9.06 7.23 -2.15
C LEU A 126 -8.84 8.74 -2.17
N THR A 127 -7.62 9.16 -1.88
CA THR A 127 -7.22 10.56 -2.01
C THR A 127 -6.41 10.76 -3.29
N LEU A 128 -6.91 11.60 -4.17
CA LEU A 128 -6.31 11.94 -5.45
C LEU A 128 -6.50 13.44 -5.69
N ARG A 129 -5.43 14.15 -6.07
CA ARG A 129 -5.43 15.62 -6.22
C ARG A 129 -5.96 16.34 -4.96
N GLY A 130 -5.60 15.86 -3.78
CA GLY A 130 -6.04 16.43 -2.50
C GLY A 130 -7.51 16.20 -2.14
N LYS A 131 -8.29 15.49 -2.97
CA LYS A 131 -9.68 15.12 -2.67
C LYS A 131 -9.75 13.69 -2.19
N ALA A 132 -10.32 13.47 -1.00
CA ALA A 132 -10.64 12.15 -0.47
C ALA A 132 -12.08 11.77 -0.84
N ILE A 133 -12.26 10.65 -1.50
CA ILE A 133 -13.57 10.13 -1.93
C ILE A 133 -13.68 8.67 -1.51
N PRO A 134 -14.78 8.26 -0.85
CA PRO A 134 -15.03 6.87 -0.52
C PRO A 134 -15.13 5.99 -1.77
N VAL A 135 -14.43 4.87 -1.77
CA VAL A 135 -14.47 3.86 -2.84
C VAL A 135 -14.52 2.47 -2.23
N THR A 136 -15.08 1.53 -2.98
CA THR A 136 -15.11 0.11 -2.62
C THR A 136 -14.38 -0.69 -3.68
N PHE A 137 -13.35 -1.43 -3.28
CA PHE A 137 -12.70 -2.41 -4.14
C PHE A 137 -13.35 -3.78 -3.99
N SER A 138 -13.57 -4.46 -5.12
CA SER A 138 -13.82 -5.90 -5.17
C SER A 138 -12.46 -6.60 -5.19
N ALA A 139 -12.19 -7.39 -4.18
CA ALA A 139 -10.93 -8.12 -4.02
C ALA A 139 -11.15 -9.63 -4.04
N VAL A 140 -10.17 -10.34 -4.57
CA VAL A 140 -10.14 -11.81 -4.60
C VAL A 140 -8.77 -12.25 -4.08
N LEU A 141 -8.76 -13.16 -3.12
CA LEU A 141 -7.57 -13.91 -2.74
C LEU A 141 -7.35 -14.97 -3.82
N THR A 142 -6.34 -14.78 -4.69
CA THR A 142 -6.17 -15.57 -5.91
C THR A 142 -5.57 -16.93 -5.64
N ASN A 143 -4.59 -16.99 -4.76
CA ASN A 143 -3.94 -18.23 -4.38
C ASN A 143 -3.25 -18.09 -3.01
N ARG A 144 -2.99 -19.23 -2.39
CA ARG A 144 -2.14 -19.39 -1.22
C ARG A 144 -1.20 -20.56 -1.47
N THR A 145 0.08 -20.35 -1.26
CA THR A 145 1.10 -21.38 -1.45
C THR A 145 2.32 -21.09 -0.57
N ASP A 146 3.18 -22.06 -0.40
CA ASP A 146 4.51 -21.83 0.14
C ASP A 146 5.42 -21.35 -0.99
N HIS A 147 6.12 -20.25 -0.75
CA HIS A 147 7.05 -19.69 -1.72
C HIS A 147 8.16 -20.72 -2.01
N PRO A 148 8.37 -21.15 -3.28
CA PRO A 148 9.17 -22.32 -3.60
C PRO A 148 10.63 -22.22 -3.15
N TRP A 149 11.19 -21.03 -3.14
CA TRP A 149 12.60 -20.81 -2.75
C TRP A 149 12.75 -20.41 -1.27
N HIS A 150 11.83 -19.60 -0.74
CA HIS A 150 11.94 -19.10 0.64
C HIS A 150 11.25 -19.99 1.66
N LYS A 151 10.42 -20.95 1.21
CA LYS A 151 9.65 -21.87 2.06
C LYS A 151 8.82 -21.17 3.14
N ILE A 152 8.26 -20.01 2.77
CA ILE A 152 7.41 -19.18 3.63
C ILE A 152 6.04 -19.05 3.00
N PRO A 153 4.96 -18.92 3.79
CA PRO A 153 3.63 -18.69 3.25
C PRO A 153 3.57 -17.44 2.37
N ALA A 154 2.99 -17.58 1.19
CA ALA A 154 2.74 -16.51 0.24
C ALA A 154 1.27 -16.50 -0.19
N VAL A 155 0.74 -15.31 -0.42
CA VAL A 155 -0.66 -15.09 -0.79
C VAL A 155 -0.74 -14.06 -1.90
N GLY A 156 -1.50 -14.38 -2.95
CA GLY A 156 -1.85 -13.45 -4.02
C GLY A 156 -3.22 -12.81 -3.78
N ILE A 157 -3.32 -11.50 -4.03
CA ILE A 157 -4.59 -10.76 -3.96
C ILE A 157 -4.71 -9.91 -5.21
N ALA A 158 -5.88 -9.97 -5.86
CA ALA A 158 -6.25 -9.06 -6.93
C ALA A 158 -7.46 -8.24 -6.51
N ALA A 159 -7.43 -6.93 -6.74
CA ALA A 159 -8.53 -6.03 -6.40
C ALA A 159 -8.79 -5.04 -7.53
N THR A 160 -10.07 -4.70 -7.75
CA THR A 160 -10.48 -3.75 -8.78
C THR A 160 -11.60 -2.86 -8.28
N THR A 161 -11.64 -1.63 -8.81
CA THR A 161 -12.78 -0.71 -8.69
C THR A 161 -12.87 0.18 -9.92
N THR A 162 -13.98 0.88 -10.10
CA THR A 162 -14.12 1.92 -11.13
C THR A 162 -14.46 3.23 -10.44
N ILE A 163 -13.75 4.29 -10.82
CA ILE A 163 -13.97 5.65 -10.32
C ILE A 163 -14.30 6.59 -11.48
N LYS A 164 -14.91 7.74 -11.14
CA LYS A 164 -15.04 8.88 -12.06
C LYS A 164 -13.85 9.81 -11.87
N ARG A 165 -12.98 9.96 -12.88
CA ARG A 165 -11.83 10.88 -12.78
C ARG A 165 -12.25 12.34 -12.62
N SER A 166 -13.41 12.71 -13.18
CA SER A 166 -14.00 14.05 -13.02
C SER A 166 -14.33 14.40 -11.57
N ALA A 167 -14.69 13.42 -10.74
CA ALA A 167 -14.94 13.64 -9.31
C ALA A 167 -13.69 14.16 -8.58
N PHE A 168 -12.49 13.82 -9.07
CA PHE A 168 -11.21 14.31 -8.58
C PHE A 168 -10.71 15.55 -9.31
N GLY A 169 -11.52 16.13 -10.21
CA GLY A 169 -11.20 17.34 -10.95
C GLY A 169 -10.37 17.14 -12.22
N MET A 170 -10.24 15.91 -12.70
CA MET A 170 -9.60 15.59 -13.99
C MET A 170 -10.67 15.60 -15.10
N THR A 171 -10.96 16.76 -15.66
CA THR A 171 -12.07 16.95 -16.62
C THR A 171 -11.61 17.11 -18.07
N GLN A 172 -10.31 17.15 -18.34
CA GLN A 172 -9.79 17.31 -19.69
C GLN A 172 -10.24 16.16 -20.61
N HIS A 173 -10.65 16.52 -21.83
CA HIS A 173 -11.01 15.59 -22.89
C HIS A 173 -12.05 14.50 -22.54
N LEU A 174 -13.06 14.81 -21.68
CA LEU A 174 -14.10 13.87 -21.27
C LEU A 174 -14.87 13.24 -22.45
N GLY A 175 -14.96 13.90 -23.59
CA GLY A 175 -15.58 13.36 -24.80
C GLY A 175 -14.74 12.29 -25.52
N ALA A 176 -13.42 12.38 -25.41
CA ALA A 176 -12.48 11.48 -26.11
C ALA A 176 -11.89 10.41 -25.17
N ILE A 177 -11.66 10.77 -23.91
CA ILE A 177 -11.11 9.89 -22.88
C ILE A 177 -12.20 9.69 -21.82
N SER A 178 -12.52 8.43 -21.52
CA SER A 178 -13.62 8.10 -20.59
C SER A 178 -13.45 8.76 -19.23
N ASP A 179 -14.58 9.14 -18.64
CA ASP A 179 -14.64 9.57 -17.25
C ASP A 179 -14.44 8.38 -16.30
N ASP A 180 -14.95 7.22 -16.68
CA ASP A 180 -14.74 5.97 -15.96
C ASP A 180 -13.30 5.51 -16.13
N VAL A 181 -12.63 5.30 -14.99
CA VAL A 181 -11.28 4.74 -14.90
C VAL A 181 -11.35 3.49 -14.04
N THR A 182 -10.98 2.36 -14.60
CA THR A 182 -10.83 1.13 -13.83
C THR A 182 -9.49 1.14 -13.13
N LEU A 183 -9.48 1.03 -11.82
CA LEU A 183 -8.29 0.83 -11.00
C LEU A 183 -8.09 -0.66 -10.76
N SER A 184 -6.85 -1.11 -10.76
CA SER A 184 -6.48 -2.51 -10.49
C SER A 184 -5.25 -2.58 -9.60
N VAL A 185 -5.30 -3.49 -8.64
CA VAL A 185 -4.16 -3.84 -7.79
C VAL A 185 -4.00 -5.34 -7.87
N ALA A 186 -2.80 -5.80 -8.20
CA ALA A 186 -2.39 -7.18 -8.04
C ALA A 186 -1.19 -7.17 -7.09
N LEU A 187 -1.29 -7.86 -5.96
CA LEU A 187 -0.23 -7.90 -4.98
C LEU A 187 0.10 -9.33 -4.58
N GLU A 188 1.38 -9.56 -4.38
CA GLU A 188 1.91 -10.71 -3.68
C GLU A 188 2.43 -10.27 -2.30
N ARG A 189 2.21 -11.10 -1.32
CA ARG A 189 2.72 -10.88 0.03
C ARG A 189 3.29 -12.17 0.60
N ARG A 190 4.28 -11.99 1.47
CA ARG A 190 5.01 -13.09 2.11
C ARG A 190 4.98 -12.92 3.63
N SER A 191 4.95 -14.04 4.36
CA SER A 191 5.04 -14.02 5.82
C SER A 191 6.46 -13.64 6.27
N LEU A 192 6.56 -12.77 7.27
CA LEU A 192 7.82 -12.40 7.91
C LEU A 192 8.25 -13.39 9.01
N GLU A 193 7.37 -14.24 9.50
CA GLU A 193 7.67 -15.14 10.64
C GLU A 193 8.83 -16.10 10.37
N ALA A 194 9.02 -16.50 9.12
CA ALA A 194 10.13 -17.40 8.76
C ALA A 194 11.50 -16.70 8.73
N ARG A 195 11.56 -15.37 8.63
CA ARG A 195 12.84 -14.64 8.69
C ARG A 195 13.46 -14.66 10.08
N VAL A 196 12.65 -14.70 11.13
CA VAL A 196 13.13 -14.74 12.52
C VAL A 196 13.76 -16.09 12.85
N LEU A 197 13.27 -17.17 12.25
CA LEU A 197 13.81 -18.53 12.47
C LEU A 197 15.04 -18.87 11.61
N ALA A 198 15.30 -18.09 10.57
CA ALA A 198 16.41 -18.29 9.64
C ALA A 198 17.69 -17.48 9.97
N THR A 199 17.68 -16.70 11.04
CA THR A 199 18.90 -15.99 11.50
C THR A 199 19.84 -17.05 12.09
N PRO A 200 21.02 -17.34 11.49
CA PRO A 200 21.96 -18.28 12.08
C PRO A 200 22.43 -17.73 13.42
N VAL A 201 22.23 -18.50 14.47
CA VAL A 201 22.90 -18.25 15.76
C VAL A 201 24.39 -18.35 15.48
N LEU A 202 25.07 -17.21 15.45
CA LEU A 202 26.54 -17.20 15.39
C LEU A 202 27.06 -17.97 16.62
N PRO A 203 27.93 -18.96 16.45
CA PRO A 203 28.55 -19.62 17.59
C PRO A 203 29.31 -18.58 18.39
N SER A 204 29.15 -18.63 19.70
CA SER A 204 29.93 -17.80 20.64
C SER A 204 31.40 -18.01 20.39
N PRO A 205 32.22 -16.93 20.35
CA PRO A 205 33.67 -17.09 20.24
C PRO A 205 34.21 -17.85 21.45
N PRO A 206 35.31 -18.61 21.27
CA PRO A 206 35.95 -19.41 22.32
C PRO A 206 36.53 -18.57 23.46
#